data_94f2f893136c0506bc5211cfc996e6fb
#
_entry.id   94f2f893136c0506bc5211cfc996e6fb
#
_cell.length_a   1.000
_cell.length_b   1.000
_cell.length_c   1.000
_cell.angle_alpha   90.00
_cell.angle_beta   90.00
_cell.angle_gamma   90.00
#
_symmetry.space_group_name_H-M   'P 1'
#
loop_
_entity.id
_entity.type
_entity.pdbx_description
1 polymer ?
#
loop_
_entity_poly.entity_id
_entity_poly.type
_entity_poly.pdbx_seq_one_letter_code
_entity_poly.pdbx_strand_id
1 'polypeptide(L)'
;MKKQFGLMLMGSVAFISCTTTNPQQQLAETILNDTTLHQVDSMARSIISQGFNAGSGYSQIWARDMNTFIEVACEETNQTDIRNAILLFFALQQPNDEMIDGYVLKPDFTWYDNHPYYADAAPDHVGFKNTVETDQESSLIQIVGKYIRKTGDTSILREDVAGRTVLERMDDMVDYLMRERYSEQYGLLFGAMTADWGDVQPNDDFGCDMNELSSRAIDVYDNAMFLIALDYLQEMTDDVSLLKKWKGIREQIAQNVRKYLWDAERKKFIPHLYIDPSPIPAGFDENQIHYHGGTAVAIEAGLLSKEEIAVVNAQMLENVRLSGMPSIGLTLYPTYPEGFFRGGMAKPYVYQNGGDWTWFGGRMIQQLVANGFVEEAYDEIRPMIDRVIKNQGFFEWYGMGGVPSGSGHFKGLSLIHI
;
A
#
# COMPACT_ATOMS: atom_id res chain seq x y z
N MET A 1 -84.58 -42.14 18.45
CA MET A 1 -83.91 -40.94 17.99
C MET A 1 -82.66 -40.74 18.89
N LYS A 2 -81.50 -41.15 18.39
CA LYS A 2 -80.22 -40.94 19.06
C LYS A 2 -79.41 -40.04 18.19
N LYS A 3 -79.05 -38.81 18.65
CA LYS A 3 -78.18 -37.88 18.03
C LYS A 3 -76.70 -38.26 18.37
N GLN A 4 -75.91 -38.59 17.39
CA GLN A 4 -74.46 -38.72 17.55
C GLN A 4 -73.84 -37.35 17.37
N PHE A 5 -73.03 -36.91 18.35
CA PHE A 5 -72.14 -35.75 18.28
C PHE A 5 -70.80 -36.26 17.78
N GLY A 6 -70.35 -35.80 16.58
CA GLY A 6 -69.04 -36.04 16.06
C GLY A 6 -68.09 -34.94 16.57
N LEU A 7 -67.06 -35.37 17.28
CA LEU A 7 -65.94 -34.48 17.74
C LEU A 7 -64.89 -34.35 16.64
N MET A 8 -64.74 -33.15 16.07
CA MET A 8 -63.77 -32.85 15.06
C MET A 8 -62.47 -32.42 15.76
N LEU A 9 -61.42 -33.27 15.76
CA LEU A 9 -60.08 -32.91 16.21
C LEU A 9 -59.44 -32.09 15.13
N MET A 10 -59.23 -30.80 15.35
CA MET A 10 -58.31 -29.96 14.52
C MET A 10 -56.90 -30.19 15.01
N GLY A 11 -56.13 -30.94 14.24
CA GLY A 11 -54.70 -31.08 14.40
C GLY A 11 -54.00 -29.81 13.87
N SER A 12 -53.43 -29.01 14.76
CA SER A 12 -52.55 -27.89 14.38
C SER A 12 -51.22 -28.46 13.90
N VAL A 13 -50.97 -28.40 12.60
CA VAL A 13 -49.67 -28.67 12.03
C VAL A 13 -48.81 -27.41 12.21
N ALA A 14 -47.92 -27.42 13.20
CA ALA A 14 -46.88 -26.39 13.32
C ALA A 14 -45.87 -26.59 12.19
N PHE A 15 -45.90 -25.71 11.20
CA PHE A 15 -44.82 -25.59 10.23
C PHE A 15 -43.59 -25.00 10.94
N ILE A 16 -42.63 -25.83 11.33
CA ILE A 16 -41.29 -25.39 11.68
C ILE A 16 -40.63 -24.97 10.37
N SER A 17 -40.68 -23.67 10.09
CA SER A 17 -39.90 -23.07 9.00
C SER A 17 -38.42 -23.08 9.46
N CYS A 18 -37.67 -24.10 9.05
CA CYS A 18 -36.23 -24.04 9.08
C CYS A 18 -35.79 -23.00 8.04
N THR A 19 -35.61 -21.76 8.43
CA THR A 19 -34.89 -20.77 7.65
C THR A 19 -33.43 -21.21 7.67
N THR A 20 -32.99 -21.93 6.63
CA THR A 20 -31.58 -22.11 6.36
C THR A 20 -31.01 -20.74 6.03
N THR A 21 -30.35 -20.10 6.99
CA THR A 21 -29.60 -18.88 6.78
C THR A 21 -28.57 -19.13 5.67
N ASN A 22 -28.53 -18.25 4.67
CA ASN A 22 -27.54 -18.30 3.61
C ASN A 22 -26.14 -18.20 4.26
N PRO A 23 -25.18 -19.09 3.95
CA PRO A 23 -23.81 -19.03 4.50
C PRO A 23 -23.16 -17.65 4.41
N GLN A 24 -23.35 -16.95 3.30
CA GLN A 24 -22.84 -15.58 3.11
C GLN A 24 -23.48 -14.58 4.08
N GLN A 25 -24.78 -14.71 4.36
CA GLN A 25 -25.46 -13.87 5.35
C GLN A 25 -24.95 -14.16 6.77
N GLN A 26 -24.70 -15.43 7.09
CA GLN A 26 -24.14 -15.82 8.38
C GLN A 26 -22.71 -15.29 8.56
N LEU A 27 -21.86 -15.34 7.52
CA LEU A 27 -20.53 -14.76 7.53
C LEU A 27 -20.59 -13.24 7.74
N ALA A 28 -21.45 -12.55 7.00
CA ALA A 28 -21.64 -11.10 7.15
C ALA A 28 -22.08 -10.72 8.56
N GLU A 29 -23.04 -11.46 9.15
CA GLU A 29 -23.47 -11.25 10.54
C GLU A 29 -22.32 -11.52 11.52
N THR A 30 -21.47 -12.51 11.27
CA THR A 30 -20.29 -12.82 12.09
C THR A 30 -19.30 -11.66 12.07
N ILE A 31 -18.95 -11.15 10.88
CA ILE A 31 -18.02 -10.03 10.70
C ILE A 31 -18.56 -8.76 11.35
N LEU A 32 -19.83 -8.41 11.08
CA LEU A 32 -20.44 -7.19 11.61
C LEU A 32 -20.59 -7.19 13.15
N ASN A 33 -20.65 -8.35 13.78
CA ASN A 33 -20.75 -8.48 15.24
C ASN A 33 -19.39 -8.78 15.92
N ASP A 34 -18.31 -8.79 15.17
CA ASP A 34 -16.98 -9.04 15.73
C ASP A 34 -16.46 -7.85 16.53
N THR A 35 -16.53 -7.95 17.83
CA THR A 35 -16.10 -6.89 18.75
C THR A 35 -14.59 -6.59 18.68
N THR A 36 -13.78 -7.55 18.23
CA THR A 36 -12.33 -7.35 18.11
C THR A 36 -11.98 -6.49 16.89
N LEU A 37 -12.69 -6.64 15.79
CA LEU A 37 -12.60 -5.75 14.63
C LEU A 37 -12.96 -4.31 15.01
N HIS A 38 -14.10 -4.13 15.69
CA HIS A 38 -14.54 -2.81 16.16
C HIS A 38 -13.54 -2.17 17.13
N GLN A 39 -12.95 -2.96 18.02
CA GLN A 39 -11.92 -2.47 18.94
C GLN A 39 -10.68 -1.96 18.18
N VAL A 40 -10.18 -2.73 17.22
CA VAL A 40 -8.99 -2.37 16.45
C VAL A 40 -9.27 -1.18 15.53
N ASP A 41 -10.45 -1.11 14.89
CA ASP A 41 -10.87 0.07 14.13
C ASP A 41 -10.88 1.34 15.00
N SER A 42 -11.49 1.27 16.19
CA SER A 42 -11.49 2.39 17.13
C SER A 42 -10.08 2.84 17.56
N MET A 43 -9.17 1.88 17.78
CA MET A 43 -7.77 2.18 18.09
C MET A 43 -7.07 2.86 16.90
N ALA A 44 -7.29 2.39 15.67
CA ALA A 44 -6.73 2.97 14.46
C ALA A 44 -7.19 4.43 14.25
N ARG A 45 -8.51 4.68 14.35
CA ARG A 45 -9.09 6.03 14.27
C ARG A 45 -8.50 6.97 15.31
N SER A 46 -8.34 6.50 16.55
CA SER A 46 -7.74 7.29 17.62
C SER A 46 -6.30 7.72 17.35
N ILE A 47 -5.46 6.91 16.71
CA ILE A 47 -4.10 7.33 16.38
C ILE A 47 -4.04 8.22 15.13
N ILE A 48 -4.91 7.98 14.13
CA ILE A 48 -4.96 8.79 12.92
C ILE A 48 -5.42 10.21 13.23
N SER A 49 -6.38 10.40 14.15
CA SER A 49 -6.86 11.72 14.57
C SER A 49 -5.77 12.61 15.21
N GLN A 50 -4.59 12.07 15.54
CA GLN A 50 -3.49 12.81 16.18
C GLN A 50 -2.56 13.54 15.19
N GLY A 51 -2.81 13.48 13.88
CA GLY A 51 -2.01 14.17 12.86
C GLY A 51 -1.56 13.22 11.74
N PHE A 52 -0.67 13.72 10.86
CA PHE A 52 -0.35 13.02 9.58
C PHE A 52 1.04 12.39 9.54
N ASN A 53 1.86 12.49 10.58
CA ASN A 53 3.14 11.78 10.68
C ASN A 53 2.94 10.26 10.73
N ALA A 54 3.92 9.49 10.26
CA ALA A 54 3.80 8.04 10.09
C ALA A 54 3.57 7.28 11.42
N GLY A 55 4.19 7.73 12.51
CA GLY A 55 4.08 7.10 13.83
C GLY A 55 4.80 7.88 14.91
N SER A 56 4.82 7.38 16.15
CA SER A 56 5.38 8.10 17.31
C SER A 56 6.90 8.32 17.24
N GLY A 57 7.60 7.58 16.39
CA GLY A 57 9.04 7.74 16.13
C GLY A 57 9.39 8.77 15.07
N TYR A 58 8.39 9.34 14.40
CA TYR A 58 8.58 10.23 13.26
C TYR A 58 7.94 11.59 13.49
N SER A 59 8.66 12.68 13.21
CA SER A 59 8.08 14.01 13.03
C SER A 59 7.69 14.29 11.57
N GLN A 60 8.19 13.48 10.65
CA GLN A 60 7.99 13.61 9.21
C GLN A 60 6.58 13.15 8.79
N ILE A 61 6.04 13.83 7.78
CA ILE A 61 4.84 13.43 7.04
C ILE A 61 5.30 12.87 5.70
N TRP A 62 5.13 11.55 5.53
CA TRP A 62 5.54 10.81 4.34
C TRP A 62 4.37 10.62 3.37
N ALA A 63 4.60 10.78 2.08
CA ALA A 63 3.56 10.63 1.06
C ALA A 63 3.01 9.19 1.01
N ARG A 64 3.89 8.19 1.06
CA ARG A 64 3.49 6.78 1.06
C ARG A 64 2.61 6.43 2.25
N ASP A 65 3.03 6.84 3.46
CA ASP A 65 2.25 6.60 4.69
C ASP A 65 0.90 7.31 4.63
N MET A 66 0.88 8.61 4.30
CA MET A 66 -0.35 9.38 4.20
C MET A 66 -1.31 8.77 3.17
N ASN A 67 -0.81 8.26 2.05
CA ASN A 67 -1.61 7.57 1.05
C ASN A 67 -2.36 6.36 1.63
N THR A 68 -1.80 5.69 2.62
CA THR A 68 -2.44 4.50 3.22
C THR A 68 -3.60 4.86 4.13
N PHE A 69 -3.51 5.92 4.92
CA PHE A 69 -4.52 6.26 5.93
C PHE A 69 -5.38 7.50 5.60
N ILE A 70 -5.16 8.16 4.46
CA ILE A 70 -5.83 9.42 4.11
C ILE A 70 -7.36 9.30 4.12
N GLU A 71 -7.95 8.17 3.72
CA GLU A 71 -9.40 7.98 3.69
C GLU A 71 -9.99 8.01 5.09
N VAL A 72 -9.34 7.35 6.07
CA VAL A 72 -9.73 7.41 7.48
C VAL A 72 -9.44 8.80 8.07
N ALA A 73 -8.32 9.41 7.72
CA ALA A 73 -8.01 10.77 8.15
C ALA A 73 -9.10 11.77 7.70
N CYS A 74 -9.68 11.60 6.51
CA CYS A 74 -10.81 12.43 6.04
C CYS A 74 -12.07 12.29 6.91
N GLU A 75 -12.23 11.18 7.61
CA GLU A 75 -13.34 10.96 8.53
C GLU A 75 -13.06 11.49 9.94
N GLU A 76 -11.80 11.45 10.40
CA GLU A 76 -11.40 11.72 11.78
C GLU A 76 -10.78 13.12 11.98
N THR A 77 -10.40 13.81 10.90
CA THR A 77 -9.66 15.08 10.98
C THR A 77 -10.39 16.20 10.23
N ASN A 78 -10.09 17.43 10.58
CA ASN A 78 -10.64 18.59 9.88
C ASN A 78 -10.17 18.62 8.42
N GLN A 79 -11.11 18.77 7.50
CA GLN A 79 -10.85 18.79 6.05
C GLN A 79 -9.84 19.87 5.64
N THR A 80 -9.84 21.04 6.30
CA THR A 80 -8.89 22.13 6.03
C THR A 80 -7.46 21.70 6.34
N ASP A 81 -7.25 20.98 7.45
CA ASP A 81 -5.93 20.54 7.88
C ASP A 81 -5.36 19.50 6.90
N ILE A 82 -6.21 18.55 6.46
CA ILE A 82 -5.82 17.56 5.45
C ILE A 82 -5.46 18.25 4.13
N ARG A 83 -6.30 19.17 3.68
CA ARG A 83 -6.08 19.93 2.46
C ARG A 83 -4.77 20.70 2.50
N ASN A 84 -4.48 21.38 3.62
CA ASN A 84 -3.22 22.10 3.81
C ASN A 84 -2.02 21.14 3.80
N ALA A 85 -2.11 19.98 4.44
CA ALA A 85 -1.05 18.97 4.42
C ALA A 85 -0.76 18.47 3.00
N ILE A 86 -1.79 18.26 2.17
CA ILE A 86 -1.63 17.90 0.76
C ILE A 86 -0.95 19.03 -0.02
N LEU A 87 -1.41 20.27 0.15
CA LEU A 87 -0.87 21.42 -0.57
C LEU A 87 0.60 21.72 -0.23
N LEU A 88 1.07 21.36 0.98
CA LEU A 88 2.47 21.48 1.35
C LEU A 88 3.39 20.58 0.51
N PHE A 89 2.97 19.38 0.13
CA PHE A 89 3.73 18.55 -0.82
C PHE A 89 3.92 19.30 -2.15
N PHE A 90 2.85 19.85 -2.71
CA PHE A 90 2.94 20.61 -3.97
C PHE A 90 3.75 21.90 -3.83
N ALA A 91 3.71 22.56 -2.67
CA ALA A 91 4.51 23.74 -2.40
C ALA A 91 6.02 23.43 -2.36
N LEU A 92 6.39 22.18 -2.06
CA LEU A 92 7.78 21.69 -2.01
C LEU A 92 8.20 20.93 -3.28
N GLN A 93 7.31 20.77 -4.28
CA GLN A 93 7.67 20.19 -5.58
C GLN A 93 8.81 20.96 -6.23
N GLN A 94 9.80 20.27 -6.75
CA GLN A 94 11.00 20.88 -7.28
C GLN A 94 10.81 21.46 -8.69
N PRO A 95 11.68 22.38 -9.13
CA PRO A 95 11.58 23.00 -10.45
C PRO A 95 11.71 22.05 -11.64
N ASN A 96 12.28 20.87 -11.44
CA ASN A 96 12.37 19.79 -12.44
C ASN A 96 11.15 18.87 -12.44
N ASP A 97 10.09 19.24 -11.71
CA ASP A 97 8.82 18.54 -11.51
C ASP A 97 8.89 17.32 -10.57
N GLU A 98 10.06 17.03 -10.02
CA GLU A 98 10.27 15.98 -9.01
C GLU A 98 9.47 16.25 -7.74
N MET A 99 8.83 15.20 -7.20
CA MET A 99 8.11 15.28 -5.93
C MET A 99 8.98 14.79 -4.77
N ILE A 100 8.85 15.45 -3.63
CA ILE A 100 9.45 15.03 -2.38
C ILE A 100 8.76 13.77 -1.84
N ASP A 101 9.48 12.97 -1.08
CA ASP A 101 8.96 11.81 -0.36
C ASP A 101 8.16 12.22 0.88
N GLY A 102 8.68 13.22 1.60
CA GLY A 102 8.06 13.74 2.79
C GLY A 102 8.51 15.14 3.14
N TYR A 103 7.92 15.69 4.20
CA TYR A 103 8.30 17.00 4.72
C TYR A 103 8.22 17.04 6.25
N VAL A 104 8.88 18.05 6.82
CA VAL A 104 8.90 18.32 8.25
C VAL A 104 9.01 19.83 8.49
N LEU A 105 8.65 20.31 9.68
CA LEU A 105 8.98 21.68 10.10
C LEU A 105 10.49 21.87 10.20
N LYS A 106 11.03 23.03 9.77
CA LYS A 106 12.47 23.32 9.81
C LYS A 106 13.15 23.04 11.17
N PRO A 107 12.54 23.35 12.33
CA PRO A 107 13.15 23.04 13.62
C PRO A 107 13.30 21.55 13.92
N ASP A 108 12.47 20.70 13.27
CA ASP A 108 12.42 19.26 13.49
C ASP A 108 13.24 18.49 12.43
N PHE A 109 13.84 19.21 11.47
CA PHE A 109 14.69 18.61 10.45
C PHE A 109 15.94 18.02 11.08
N THR A 110 16.27 16.78 10.71
CA THR A 110 17.43 16.04 11.22
C THR A 110 18.36 15.63 10.09
N TRP A 111 19.59 15.26 10.42
CA TRP A 111 20.58 14.80 9.47
C TRP A 111 20.22 13.41 8.80
N TYR A 112 19.22 12.71 9.31
CA TYR A 112 18.66 11.51 8.67
C TYR A 112 17.83 11.84 7.45
N ASP A 113 17.31 13.08 7.36
CA ASP A 113 16.51 13.51 6.23
C ASP A 113 17.48 13.85 5.09
N ASN A 114 17.70 12.91 4.17
CA ASN A 114 18.62 13.08 3.05
C ASN A 114 18.04 14.06 2.03
N HIS A 115 18.92 14.78 1.33
CA HIS A 115 18.57 15.73 0.28
C HIS A 115 17.48 16.73 0.68
N PRO A 116 17.82 17.76 1.50
CA PRO A 116 16.84 18.75 1.91
C PRO A 116 16.40 19.62 0.73
N TYR A 117 15.08 19.72 0.56
CA TYR A 117 14.41 20.55 -0.45
C TYR A 117 13.76 21.75 0.22
N TYR A 118 14.02 22.94 -0.32
CA TYR A 118 13.49 24.20 0.16
C TYR A 118 12.70 24.87 -0.94
N ALA A 119 11.59 25.52 -0.58
CA ALA A 119 10.78 26.31 -1.51
C ALA A 119 10.25 27.58 -0.82
N ASP A 120 10.20 28.68 -1.55
CA ASP A 120 9.66 29.95 -1.04
C ASP A 120 8.15 29.83 -0.71
N ALA A 121 7.44 28.92 -1.40
CA ALA A 121 6.05 28.64 -1.15
C ALA A 121 5.77 27.91 0.18
N ALA A 122 6.81 27.32 0.81
CA ALA A 122 6.73 26.62 2.09
C ALA A 122 7.87 27.04 3.03
N PRO A 123 7.95 28.32 3.46
CA PRO A 123 9.11 28.91 4.11
C PRO A 123 9.46 28.28 5.47
N ASP A 124 8.50 27.62 6.12
CA ASP A 124 8.68 27.02 7.45
C ASP A 124 8.96 25.52 7.41
N HIS A 125 8.96 24.91 6.22
CA HIS A 125 9.09 23.47 6.02
C HIS A 125 10.34 23.12 5.23
N VAL A 126 10.78 21.87 5.39
CA VAL A 126 11.83 21.22 4.59
C VAL A 126 11.26 19.93 4.03
N GLY A 127 11.37 19.77 2.72
CA GLY A 127 11.11 18.50 2.06
C GLY A 127 12.38 17.64 2.01
N PHE A 128 12.20 16.36 1.79
CA PHE A 128 13.31 15.40 1.57
C PHE A 128 12.83 14.30 0.64
N LYS A 129 13.76 13.57 0.03
CA LYS A 129 13.46 12.49 -0.90
C LYS A 129 14.40 11.31 -0.71
N ASN A 130 13.79 10.13 -0.65
CA ASN A 130 14.42 8.87 -0.92
C ASN A 130 14.44 8.68 -2.44
N THR A 131 15.59 8.45 -3.03
CA THR A 131 15.73 8.38 -4.48
C THR A 131 15.83 6.97 -5.04
N VAL A 132 15.91 5.93 -4.18
CA VAL A 132 15.94 4.52 -4.63
C VAL A 132 14.56 4.04 -5.09
N GLU A 133 13.49 4.61 -4.54
CA GLU A 133 12.10 4.32 -4.88
C GLU A 133 11.57 5.25 -5.98
N THR A 134 10.46 4.86 -6.58
CA THR A 134 9.82 5.61 -7.68
C THR A 134 8.30 5.73 -7.46
N ASP A 135 7.86 5.74 -6.22
CA ASP A 135 6.44 5.74 -5.84
C ASP A 135 5.93 7.07 -5.25
N GLN A 136 6.78 8.08 -5.01
CA GLN A 136 6.41 9.32 -4.35
C GLN A 136 5.37 10.11 -5.15
N GLU A 137 5.63 10.31 -6.44
CA GLU A 137 4.70 10.97 -7.37
C GLU A 137 3.38 10.22 -7.43
N SER A 138 3.44 8.90 -7.56
CA SER A 138 2.27 8.02 -7.60
C SER A 138 1.48 8.07 -6.30
N SER A 139 2.14 8.09 -5.16
CA SER A 139 1.50 8.17 -3.83
C SER A 139 0.77 9.49 -3.65
N LEU A 140 1.36 10.63 -4.04
CA LEU A 140 0.70 11.93 -3.89
C LEU A 140 -0.52 12.07 -4.82
N ILE A 141 -0.45 11.59 -6.04
CA ILE A 141 -1.60 11.55 -6.95
C ILE A 141 -2.75 10.74 -6.33
N GLN A 142 -2.44 9.57 -5.77
CA GLN A 142 -3.42 8.73 -5.08
C GLN A 142 -4.02 9.42 -3.85
N ILE A 143 -3.23 10.15 -3.07
CA ILE A 143 -3.70 10.95 -1.92
C ILE A 143 -4.76 11.94 -2.37
N VAL A 144 -4.50 12.71 -3.44
CA VAL A 144 -5.45 13.69 -3.97
C VAL A 144 -6.74 13.01 -4.44
N GLY A 145 -6.62 11.89 -5.15
CA GLY A 145 -7.79 11.12 -5.61
C GLY A 145 -8.65 10.58 -4.47
N LYS A 146 -8.02 9.96 -3.48
CA LYS A 146 -8.72 9.46 -2.27
C LYS A 146 -9.36 10.61 -1.48
N TYR A 147 -8.65 11.74 -1.32
CA TYR A 147 -9.20 12.92 -0.68
C TYR A 147 -10.47 13.41 -1.39
N ILE A 148 -10.43 13.55 -2.72
CA ILE A 148 -11.60 13.98 -3.50
C ILE A 148 -12.75 12.97 -3.39
N ARG A 149 -12.48 11.67 -3.50
CA ARG A 149 -13.51 10.62 -3.35
C ARG A 149 -14.21 10.67 -1.98
N LYS A 150 -13.47 10.96 -0.92
CA LYS A 150 -14.01 11.00 0.46
C LYS A 150 -14.72 12.32 0.79
N THR A 151 -14.21 13.44 0.31
CA THR A 151 -14.71 14.78 0.70
C THR A 151 -15.61 15.44 -0.34
N GLY A 152 -15.50 15.03 -1.60
CA GLY A 152 -16.14 15.72 -2.74
C GLY A 152 -15.47 17.04 -3.13
N ASP A 153 -14.35 17.42 -2.50
CA ASP A 153 -13.65 18.69 -2.75
C ASP A 153 -12.81 18.63 -4.03
N THR A 154 -13.45 18.78 -5.17
CA THR A 154 -12.76 18.91 -6.46
C THR A 154 -12.08 20.27 -6.64
N SER A 155 -12.33 21.25 -5.75
CA SER A 155 -11.72 22.59 -5.85
C SER A 155 -10.21 22.55 -5.66
N ILE A 156 -9.69 21.55 -4.94
CA ILE A 156 -8.25 21.35 -4.73
C ILE A 156 -7.48 21.26 -6.06
N LEU A 157 -8.09 20.68 -7.11
CA LEU A 157 -7.46 20.55 -8.43
C LEU A 157 -7.13 21.88 -9.09
N ARG A 158 -7.88 22.93 -8.75
CA ARG A 158 -7.73 24.29 -9.28
C ARG A 158 -6.96 25.22 -8.35
N GLU A 159 -6.53 24.73 -7.19
CA GLU A 159 -5.70 25.52 -6.27
C GLU A 159 -4.39 25.88 -6.94
N ASP A 160 -4.07 27.17 -6.96
CA ASP A 160 -2.79 27.67 -7.47
C ASP A 160 -1.72 27.53 -6.39
N VAL A 161 -0.69 26.78 -6.69
CA VAL A 161 0.49 26.62 -5.83
C VAL A 161 1.70 27.13 -6.61
N ALA A 162 2.18 28.32 -6.26
CA ALA A 162 3.33 28.95 -6.90
C ALA A 162 3.23 29.02 -8.44
N GLY A 163 2.06 29.44 -8.95
CA GLY A 163 1.82 29.74 -10.37
C GLY A 163 1.40 28.55 -11.24
N ARG A 164 1.15 27.38 -10.66
CA ARG A 164 0.56 26.21 -11.34
C ARG A 164 -0.53 25.59 -10.48
N THR A 165 -1.59 25.11 -11.12
CA THR A 165 -2.66 24.39 -10.41
C THR A 165 -2.19 23.01 -9.95
N VAL A 166 -2.84 22.45 -8.93
CA VAL A 166 -2.56 21.08 -8.45
C VAL A 166 -2.69 20.06 -9.59
N LEU A 167 -3.69 20.20 -10.47
CA LEU A 167 -3.86 19.30 -11.61
C LEU A 167 -2.68 19.39 -12.60
N GLU A 168 -2.21 20.59 -12.93
CA GLU A 168 -1.02 20.78 -13.77
C GLU A 168 0.21 20.18 -13.14
N ARG A 169 0.41 20.37 -11.83
CA ARG A 169 1.53 19.78 -11.09
C ARG A 169 1.49 18.26 -11.07
N MET A 170 0.31 17.63 -10.99
CA MET A 170 0.19 16.18 -11.09
C MET A 170 0.50 15.66 -12.50
N ASP A 171 0.14 16.41 -13.54
CA ASP A 171 0.53 16.05 -14.92
C ASP A 171 2.04 16.19 -15.13
N ASP A 172 2.66 17.23 -14.57
CA ASP A 172 4.12 17.44 -14.55
C ASP A 172 4.85 16.28 -13.83
N MET A 173 4.27 15.73 -12.75
CA MET A 173 4.79 14.53 -12.05
C MET A 173 4.77 13.28 -12.94
N VAL A 174 3.70 13.11 -13.73
CA VAL A 174 3.66 12.02 -14.74
C VAL A 174 4.76 12.21 -15.77
N ASP A 175 4.96 13.44 -16.27
CA ASP A 175 6.02 13.74 -17.23
C ASP A 175 7.42 13.57 -16.65
N TYR A 176 7.62 13.90 -15.36
CA TYR A 176 8.86 13.61 -14.64
C TYR A 176 9.16 12.11 -14.62
N LEU A 177 8.21 11.27 -14.19
CA LEU A 177 8.39 9.82 -14.16
C LEU A 177 8.72 9.25 -15.54
N MET A 178 8.01 9.69 -16.57
CA MET A 178 8.23 9.23 -17.94
C MET A 178 9.53 9.73 -18.55
N ARG A 179 10.13 10.81 -18.05
CA ARG A 179 11.40 11.36 -18.50
C ARG A 179 12.60 10.81 -17.73
N GLU A 180 12.48 10.72 -16.39
CA GLU A 180 13.63 10.45 -15.50
C GLU A 180 13.68 9.01 -14.98
N ARG A 181 12.52 8.34 -14.92
CA ARG A 181 12.37 7.02 -14.31
C ARG A 181 11.81 5.96 -15.25
N TYR A 182 11.84 6.20 -16.55
CA TYR A 182 11.27 5.29 -17.55
C TYR A 182 12.35 4.62 -18.39
N SER A 183 12.27 3.30 -18.51
CA SER A 183 13.13 2.50 -19.37
C SER A 183 12.49 2.34 -20.75
N GLU A 184 13.03 3.00 -21.76
CA GLU A 184 12.60 2.84 -23.16
C GLU A 184 12.71 1.39 -23.65
N GLN A 185 13.67 0.62 -23.15
CA GLN A 185 13.89 -0.78 -23.52
C GLN A 185 12.73 -1.68 -23.11
N TYR A 186 12.18 -1.47 -21.92
CA TYR A 186 11.14 -2.33 -21.34
C TYR A 186 9.76 -1.65 -21.32
N GLY A 187 9.72 -0.33 -21.47
CA GLY A 187 8.48 0.45 -21.37
C GLY A 187 7.87 0.41 -19.98
N LEU A 188 8.70 0.48 -18.93
CA LEU A 188 8.35 0.39 -17.52
C LEU A 188 9.16 1.39 -16.69
N LEU A 189 8.63 1.80 -15.54
CA LEU A 189 9.37 2.59 -14.56
C LEU A 189 10.43 1.73 -13.86
N PHE A 190 11.52 2.39 -13.47
CA PHE A 190 12.60 1.77 -12.70
C PHE A 190 12.97 2.58 -11.46
N GLY A 191 13.42 1.88 -10.42
CA GLY A 191 14.09 2.42 -9.25
C GLY A 191 15.48 1.79 -9.08
N ALA A 192 15.99 1.78 -7.86
CA ALA A 192 17.11 0.92 -7.49
C ALA A 192 16.59 -0.47 -7.07
N MET A 193 17.48 -1.46 -7.07
CA MET A 193 17.19 -2.77 -6.46
C MET A 193 16.98 -2.61 -4.96
N THR A 194 15.83 -3.01 -4.46
CA THR A 194 15.44 -2.98 -3.04
C THR A 194 14.77 -4.31 -2.63
N ALA A 195 14.22 -4.40 -1.45
CA ALA A 195 13.44 -5.55 -1.01
C ALA A 195 11.94 -5.26 -1.17
N ASP A 196 11.33 -5.72 -2.26
CA ASP A 196 9.93 -5.46 -2.61
C ASP A 196 9.67 -3.93 -2.72
N TRP A 197 8.75 -3.40 -1.95
CA TRP A 197 8.42 -1.97 -1.82
C TRP A 197 9.45 -1.17 -0.98
N GLY A 198 10.58 -1.77 -0.70
CA GLY A 198 11.55 -1.26 0.25
C GLY A 198 12.28 -0.01 -0.20
N ASP A 199 12.78 0.73 0.78
CA ASP A 199 13.48 2.01 0.63
C ASP A 199 15.00 1.89 0.87
N VAL A 200 15.53 0.65 0.91
CA VAL A 200 16.93 0.37 1.22
C VAL A 200 17.55 -0.51 0.14
N GLN A 201 18.61 -0.01 -0.50
CA GLN A 201 19.42 -0.78 -1.44
C GLN A 201 20.57 -1.53 -0.75
N PRO A 202 21.11 -2.63 -1.33
CA PRO A 202 22.10 -3.47 -0.64
C PRO A 202 23.49 -2.86 -0.55
N ASN A 203 23.88 -1.97 -1.45
CA ASN A 203 25.28 -1.56 -1.65
C ASN A 203 25.70 -0.30 -0.88
N ASP A 204 24.80 0.33 -0.14
CA ASP A 204 25.03 1.57 0.59
C ASP A 204 24.70 1.40 2.08
N ASP A 205 25.48 2.04 2.97
CA ASP A 205 25.25 2.00 4.41
C ASP A 205 24.00 2.78 4.82
N PHE A 206 23.64 3.83 4.09
CA PHE A 206 22.40 4.61 4.28
C PHE A 206 21.22 4.02 3.48
N GLY A 207 21.50 3.45 2.31
CA GLY A 207 20.57 2.67 1.52
C GLY A 207 19.49 3.46 0.74
N CYS A 208 19.27 4.74 1.05
CA CYS A 208 18.11 5.49 0.57
C CYS A 208 18.38 6.36 -0.68
N ASP A 209 19.64 6.51 -1.09
CA ASP A 209 20.01 7.37 -2.21
C ASP A 209 20.49 6.56 -3.41
N MET A 210 19.89 6.79 -4.58
CA MET A 210 20.40 6.25 -5.82
C MET A 210 21.70 6.96 -6.18
N ASN A 211 22.77 6.18 -6.36
CA ASN A 211 24.10 6.64 -6.64
C ASN A 211 24.82 5.69 -7.61
N GLU A 212 26.12 5.89 -7.84
CA GLU A 212 26.93 5.07 -8.73
C GLU A 212 27.08 3.59 -8.32
N LEU A 213 26.75 3.26 -7.06
CA LEU A 213 26.76 1.88 -6.56
C LEU A 213 25.38 1.20 -6.70
N SER A 214 24.35 1.96 -7.05
CA SER A 214 22.99 1.44 -7.21
C SER A 214 22.89 0.54 -8.44
N SER A 215 22.18 -0.56 -8.30
CA SER A 215 21.75 -1.39 -9.44
C SER A 215 20.33 -1.01 -9.80
N ARG A 216 20.16 -0.32 -10.95
CA ARG A 216 18.80 0.02 -11.42
C ARG A 216 18.04 -1.23 -11.79
N ALA A 217 16.83 -1.32 -11.29
CA ALA A 217 15.93 -2.44 -11.50
C ALA A 217 14.49 -1.97 -11.68
N ILE A 218 13.72 -2.82 -12.31
CA ILE A 218 12.28 -2.66 -12.51
C ILE A 218 11.60 -3.71 -11.65
N ASP A 219 10.65 -3.31 -10.83
CA ASP A 219 9.82 -4.17 -10.02
C ASP A 219 8.32 -3.95 -10.29
N VAL A 220 7.50 -4.80 -9.69
CA VAL A 220 6.05 -4.72 -9.85
C VAL A 220 5.43 -3.61 -9.00
N TYR A 221 6.02 -3.30 -7.83
CA TYR A 221 5.46 -2.34 -6.89
C TYR A 221 5.39 -0.93 -7.47
N ASP A 222 6.52 -0.37 -7.91
CA ASP A 222 6.58 0.98 -8.49
C ASP A 222 5.63 1.14 -9.68
N ASN A 223 5.62 0.14 -10.57
CA ASN A 223 4.77 0.16 -11.76
C ASN A 223 3.28 0.03 -11.41
N ALA A 224 2.91 -0.79 -10.44
CA ALA A 224 1.52 -0.92 -9.98
C ALA A 224 1.03 0.34 -9.26
N MET A 225 1.88 0.98 -8.42
CA MET A 225 1.57 2.27 -7.81
C MET A 225 1.28 3.35 -8.85
N PHE A 226 2.05 3.37 -9.94
CA PHE A 226 1.84 4.31 -11.05
C PHE A 226 0.54 4.03 -11.81
N LEU A 227 0.21 2.75 -12.06
CA LEU A 227 -1.07 2.39 -12.69
C LEU A 227 -2.27 2.89 -11.88
N ILE A 228 -2.24 2.71 -10.56
CA ILE A 228 -3.30 3.19 -9.66
C ILE A 228 -3.38 4.73 -9.71
N ALA A 229 -2.24 5.42 -9.71
CA ALA A 229 -2.20 6.88 -9.82
C ALA A 229 -2.82 7.36 -11.14
N LEU A 230 -2.50 6.71 -12.26
CA LEU A 230 -3.10 7.02 -13.57
C LEU A 230 -4.61 6.75 -13.62
N ASP A 231 -5.11 5.74 -12.90
CA ASP A 231 -6.55 5.50 -12.77
C ASP A 231 -7.23 6.64 -12.00
N TYR A 232 -6.65 7.12 -10.89
CA TYR A 232 -7.15 8.29 -10.16
C TYR A 232 -7.14 9.56 -11.01
N LEU A 233 -6.07 9.84 -11.76
CA LEU A 233 -5.99 11.01 -12.65
C LEU A 233 -7.12 11.04 -13.68
N GLN A 234 -7.46 9.87 -14.24
CA GLN A 234 -8.54 9.77 -15.22
C GLN A 234 -9.93 10.09 -14.62
N GLU A 235 -10.09 9.96 -13.30
CA GLU A 235 -11.32 10.33 -12.60
C GLU A 235 -11.40 11.82 -12.24
N MET A 236 -10.26 12.52 -12.26
CA MET A 236 -10.16 13.90 -11.77
C MET A 236 -10.41 14.98 -12.87
N THR A 237 -10.50 14.61 -14.13
CA THR A 237 -10.63 15.59 -15.23
C THR A 237 -11.50 15.07 -16.36
N ASP A 238 -12.12 16.02 -17.08
CA ASP A 238 -12.82 15.77 -18.34
C ASP A 238 -11.99 16.23 -19.57
N ASP A 239 -10.73 16.65 -19.37
CA ASP A 239 -9.86 17.06 -20.47
C ASP A 239 -9.48 15.86 -21.34
N VAL A 240 -9.99 15.87 -22.57
CA VAL A 240 -9.82 14.75 -23.52
C VAL A 240 -8.36 14.49 -23.87
N SER A 241 -7.49 15.50 -23.86
CA SER A 241 -6.08 15.38 -24.18
C SER A 241 -5.33 14.68 -23.04
N LEU A 242 -5.55 15.11 -21.81
CA LEU A 242 -5.00 14.50 -20.60
C LEU A 242 -5.48 13.06 -20.44
N LEU A 243 -6.78 12.83 -20.59
CA LEU A 243 -7.35 11.48 -20.53
C LEU A 243 -6.72 10.53 -21.56
N LYS A 244 -6.51 11.00 -22.80
CA LYS A 244 -5.86 10.20 -23.85
C LYS A 244 -4.40 9.90 -23.51
N LYS A 245 -3.65 10.91 -22.99
CA LYS A 245 -2.25 10.74 -22.54
C LYS A 245 -2.15 9.67 -21.47
N TRP A 246 -2.85 9.84 -20.35
CA TRP A 246 -2.76 8.98 -19.19
C TRP A 246 -3.27 7.56 -19.46
N LYS A 247 -4.37 7.44 -20.21
CA LYS A 247 -4.88 6.13 -20.63
C LYS A 247 -3.87 5.38 -21.51
N GLY A 248 -3.22 6.06 -22.44
CA GLY A 248 -2.21 5.44 -23.30
C GLY A 248 -1.00 4.94 -22.50
N ILE A 249 -0.51 5.75 -21.55
CA ILE A 249 0.58 5.35 -20.64
C ILE A 249 0.16 4.15 -19.79
N ARG A 250 -1.03 4.21 -19.18
CA ARG A 250 -1.57 3.15 -18.33
C ARG A 250 -1.68 1.81 -19.07
N GLU A 251 -2.25 1.81 -20.27
CA GLU A 251 -2.39 0.61 -21.08
C GLU A 251 -1.03 -0.01 -21.44
N GLN A 252 -0.07 0.83 -21.81
CA GLN A 252 1.30 0.38 -22.16
C GLN A 252 2.02 -0.23 -20.95
N ILE A 253 2.01 0.46 -19.81
CA ILE A 253 2.65 -0.03 -18.57
C ILE A 253 2.01 -1.36 -18.15
N ALA A 254 0.69 -1.46 -18.09
CA ALA A 254 -0.01 -2.68 -17.68
C ALA A 254 0.33 -3.89 -18.59
N GLN A 255 0.39 -3.67 -19.90
CA GLN A 255 0.78 -4.73 -20.85
C GLN A 255 2.24 -5.17 -20.63
N ASN A 256 3.15 -4.21 -20.38
CA ASN A 256 4.56 -4.49 -20.18
C ASN A 256 4.84 -5.15 -18.82
N VAL A 257 4.14 -4.78 -17.74
CA VAL A 257 4.20 -5.50 -16.46
C VAL A 257 3.84 -6.98 -16.65
N ARG A 258 2.73 -7.25 -17.33
CA ARG A 258 2.32 -8.63 -17.60
C ARG A 258 3.30 -9.39 -18.50
N LYS A 259 3.93 -8.69 -19.43
CA LYS A 259 4.88 -9.29 -20.38
C LYS A 259 6.24 -9.60 -19.76
N TYR A 260 6.76 -8.71 -18.96
CA TYR A 260 8.15 -8.76 -18.50
C TYR A 260 8.31 -9.19 -17.04
N LEU A 261 7.31 -8.93 -16.18
CA LEU A 261 7.41 -9.20 -14.75
C LEU A 261 6.58 -10.39 -14.29
N TRP A 262 5.54 -10.81 -15.04
CA TRP A 262 4.71 -11.95 -14.66
C TRP A 262 5.29 -13.28 -15.13
N ASP A 263 5.68 -14.14 -14.19
CA ASP A 263 6.03 -15.54 -14.48
C ASP A 263 4.75 -16.38 -14.53
N ALA A 264 4.32 -16.70 -15.76
CA ALA A 264 3.09 -17.45 -15.99
C ALA A 264 3.18 -18.93 -15.57
N GLU A 265 4.39 -19.49 -15.46
CA GLU A 265 4.60 -20.86 -15.01
C GLU A 265 4.50 -20.95 -13.49
N ARG A 266 5.22 -20.06 -12.78
CA ARG A 266 5.23 -20.01 -11.30
C ARG A 266 4.04 -19.25 -10.72
N LYS A 267 3.25 -18.54 -11.54
CA LYS A 267 2.10 -17.72 -11.11
C LYS A 267 2.49 -16.68 -10.05
N LYS A 268 3.55 -15.93 -10.31
CA LYS A 268 4.03 -14.87 -9.45
C LYS A 268 4.73 -13.79 -10.26
N PHE A 269 4.95 -12.63 -9.69
CA PHE A 269 5.86 -11.65 -10.26
C PHE A 269 7.32 -12.04 -9.96
N ILE A 270 8.22 -11.81 -10.92
CA ILE A 270 9.66 -11.89 -10.66
C ILE A 270 10.05 -10.71 -9.74
N PRO A 271 11.05 -10.84 -8.86
CA PRO A 271 11.48 -9.75 -8.00
C PRO A 271 11.95 -8.54 -8.80
N HIS A 272 12.93 -8.73 -9.70
CA HIS A 272 13.51 -7.64 -10.47
C HIS A 272 13.79 -8.01 -11.93
N LEU A 273 13.62 -7.01 -12.79
CA LEU A 273 14.16 -6.99 -14.14
C LEU A 273 15.28 -5.92 -14.16
N TYR A 274 16.53 -6.37 -14.17
CA TYR A 274 17.68 -5.48 -14.04
C TYR A 274 17.95 -4.70 -15.33
N ILE A 275 18.25 -3.40 -15.19
CA ILE A 275 18.77 -2.52 -16.23
C ILE A 275 20.31 -2.52 -16.16
N ASP A 276 20.86 -2.43 -14.95
CA ASP A 276 22.28 -2.53 -14.65
C ASP A 276 22.66 -3.99 -14.29
N PRO A 277 23.94 -4.29 -14.11
CA PRO A 277 24.34 -5.59 -13.62
C PRO A 277 23.67 -5.92 -12.29
N SER A 278 23.12 -7.14 -12.19
CA SER A 278 22.47 -7.61 -10.96
C SER A 278 23.48 -7.69 -9.80
N PRO A 279 23.12 -7.18 -8.60
CA PRO A 279 23.98 -7.29 -7.41
C PRO A 279 23.87 -8.65 -6.71
N ILE A 280 23.01 -9.53 -7.22
CA ILE A 280 22.71 -10.82 -6.60
C ILE A 280 23.96 -11.72 -6.56
N PRO A 281 24.32 -12.30 -5.41
CA PRO A 281 25.48 -13.17 -5.29
C PRO A 281 25.37 -14.41 -6.18
N ALA A 282 26.49 -14.85 -6.73
CA ALA A 282 26.56 -16.08 -7.52
C ALA A 282 26.04 -17.27 -6.70
N GLY A 283 25.10 -18.03 -7.27
CA GLY A 283 24.51 -19.21 -6.64
C GLY A 283 23.24 -18.93 -5.82
N PHE A 284 22.82 -17.69 -5.66
CA PHE A 284 21.49 -17.35 -5.14
C PHE A 284 20.53 -17.11 -6.29
N ASP A 285 19.43 -17.86 -6.32
CA ASP A 285 18.36 -17.68 -7.32
C ASP A 285 17.30 -16.72 -6.75
N GLU A 286 17.40 -15.44 -7.10
CA GLU A 286 16.44 -14.41 -6.70
C GLU A 286 15.01 -14.74 -7.19
N ASN A 287 14.87 -15.44 -8.31
CA ASN A 287 13.56 -15.80 -8.85
C ASN A 287 12.77 -16.79 -7.98
N GLN A 288 13.36 -17.32 -6.91
CA GLN A 288 12.60 -18.06 -5.88
C GLN A 288 11.80 -17.13 -4.96
N ILE A 289 12.19 -15.87 -4.84
CA ILE A 289 11.55 -14.94 -3.92
C ILE A 289 10.17 -14.55 -4.44
N HIS A 290 9.18 -14.58 -3.54
CA HIS A 290 7.86 -14.01 -3.74
C HIS A 290 7.77 -12.66 -3.03
N TYR A 291 7.48 -11.61 -3.74
CA TYR A 291 7.19 -10.28 -3.21
C TYR A 291 5.71 -10.17 -2.88
N HIS A 292 5.38 -10.06 -1.60
CA HIS A 292 4.00 -10.02 -1.13
C HIS A 292 3.40 -8.62 -1.28
N GLY A 293 4.15 -7.57 -0.90
CA GLY A 293 3.66 -6.19 -0.96
C GLY A 293 3.39 -5.73 -2.38
N GLY A 294 4.37 -5.87 -3.27
CA GLY A 294 4.21 -5.54 -4.68
C GLY A 294 3.09 -6.34 -5.36
N THR A 295 2.89 -7.61 -4.96
CA THR A 295 1.79 -8.43 -5.49
C THR A 295 0.42 -7.92 -5.01
N ALA A 296 0.27 -7.51 -3.75
CA ALA A 296 -0.97 -6.92 -3.24
C ALA A 296 -1.33 -5.63 -3.99
N VAL A 297 -0.34 -4.78 -4.25
CA VAL A 297 -0.52 -3.53 -5.04
C VAL A 297 -0.85 -3.84 -6.50
N ALA A 298 -0.25 -4.90 -7.09
CA ALA A 298 -0.56 -5.34 -8.45
C ALA A 298 -2.02 -5.84 -8.58
N ILE A 299 -2.56 -6.47 -7.54
CA ILE A 299 -3.98 -6.84 -7.50
C ILE A 299 -4.86 -5.58 -7.50
N GLU A 300 -4.54 -4.58 -6.69
CA GLU A 300 -5.24 -3.29 -6.64
C GLU A 300 -5.20 -2.57 -7.99
N ALA A 301 -4.07 -2.62 -8.70
CA ALA A 301 -3.91 -2.08 -10.05
C ALA A 301 -4.68 -2.86 -11.14
N GLY A 302 -5.38 -3.94 -10.78
CA GLY A 302 -6.15 -4.77 -11.73
C GLY A 302 -5.29 -5.61 -12.67
N LEU A 303 -4.07 -5.96 -12.26
CA LEU A 303 -3.12 -6.72 -13.08
C LEU A 303 -3.36 -8.24 -13.06
N LEU A 304 -4.13 -8.76 -12.11
CA LEU A 304 -4.37 -10.18 -11.93
C LEU A 304 -5.85 -10.53 -12.10
N SER A 305 -6.14 -11.70 -12.70
CA SER A 305 -7.49 -12.26 -12.71
C SER A 305 -7.88 -12.83 -11.34
N LYS A 306 -9.17 -13.07 -11.13
CA LYS A 306 -9.67 -13.66 -9.88
C LYS A 306 -9.02 -15.02 -9.58
N GLU A 307 -8.80 -15.84 -10.60
CA GLU A 307 -8.12 -17.15 -10.48
C GLU A 307 -6.65 -16.98 -10.10
N GLU A 308 -5.96 -15.98 -10.67
CA GLU A 308 -4.57 -15.67 -10.32
C GLU A 308 -4.48 -15.14 -8.88
N ILE A 309 -5.42 -14.30 -8.43
CA ILE A 309 -5.49 -13.81 -7.04
C ILE A 309 -5.60 -14.99 -6.05
N ALA A 310 -6.47 -15.96 -6.32
CA ALA A 310 -6.60 -17.14 -5.47
C ALA A 310 -5.27 -17.94 -5.39
N VAL A 311 -4.54 -18.05 -6.50
CA VAL A 311 -3.25 -18.76 -6.54
C VAL A 311 -2.18 -18.00 -5.74
N VAL A 312 -2.02 -16.70 -5.96
CA VAL A 312 -0.99 -15.92 -5.25
C VAL A 312 -1.30 -15.82 -3.77
N ASN A 313 -2.58 -15.74 -3.37
CA ASN A 313 -2.99 -15.78 -1.97
C ASN A 313 -2.58 -17.11 -1.31
N ALA A 314 -2.87 -18.23 -1.94
CA ALA A 314 -2.45 -19.54 -1.43
C ALA A 314 -0.93 -19.66 -1.31
N GLN A 315 -0.16 -19.08 -2.25
CA GLN A 315 1.30 -19.03 -2.18
C GLN A 315 1.78 -18.17 -1.01
N MET A 316 1.17 -17.00 -0.77
CA MET A 316 1.50 -16.13 0.37
C MET A 316 1.25 -16.84 1.71
N LEU A 317 0.13 -17.53 1.87
CA LEU A 317 -0.17 -18.32 3.08
C LEU A 317 0.83 -19.46 3.29
N GLU A 318 1.22 -20.14 2.22
CA GLU A 318 2.26 -21.17 2.31
C GLU A 318 3.62 -20.58 2.71
N ASN A 319 3.97 -19.40 2.19
CA ASN A 319 5.19 -18.68 2.59
C ASN A 319 5.17 -18.29 4.08
N VAL A 320 4.02 -17.82 4.59
CA VAL A 320 3.82 -17.56 6.03
C VAL A 320 4.06 -18.83 6.84
N ARG A 321 3.47 -19.96 6.43
CA ARG A 321 3.67 -21.25 7.09
C ARG A 321 5.12 -21.74 7.08
N LEU A 322 5.81 -21.61 5.94
CA LEU A 322 7.19 -22.05 5.77
C LEU A 322 8.20 -21.15 6.51
N SER A 323 7.97 -19.84 6.52
CA SER A 323 8.82 -18.88 7.21
C SER A 323 8.65 -18.91 8.74
N GLY A 324 7.46 -19.32 9.22
CA GLY A 324 7.07 -19.19 10.62
C GLY A 324 6.77 -17.75 11.05
N MET A 325 6.59 -16.84 10.10
CA MET A 325 6.15 -15.47 10.38
C MET A 325 4.66 -15.44 10.75
N PRO A 326 4.22 -14.44 11.54
CA PRO A 326 2.90 -14.51 12.17
C PRO A 326 1.71 -14.22 11.24
N SER A 327 1.89 -13.50 10.13
CA SER A 327 0.76 -13.12 9.28
C SER A 327 1.13 -12.93 7.80
N ILE A 328 0.11 -12.71 6.98
CA ILE A 328 0.23 -12.39 5.55
C ILE A 328 0.95 -11.04 5.30
N GLY A 329 1.23 -10.27 6.34
CA GLY A 329 2.10 -9.09 6.26
C GLY A 329 3.58 -9.39 6.05
N LEU A 330 4.00 -10.66 5.99
CA LEU A 330 5.33 -11.08 5.55
C LEU A 330 5.66 -10.38 4.22
N THR A 331 6.78 -9.62 4.18
CA THR A 331 7.13 -8.83 2.98
C THR A 331 7.52 -9.71 1.80
N LEU A 332 8.39 -10.69 2.04
CA LEU A 332 8.91 -11.58 1.01
C LEU A 332 9.36 -12.94 1.57
N TYR A 333 9.38 -13.96 0.71
CA TYR A 333 9.89 -15.28 1.04
C TYR A 333 10.32 -16.07 -0.21
N PRO A 334 11.45 -16.82 -0.18
CA PRO A 334 12.48 -16.80 0.86
C PRO A 334 13.17 -15.45 0.99
N THR A 335 13.84 -15.19 2.11
CA THR A 335 14.56 -13.93 2.34
C THR A 335 15.84 -13.85 1.54
N TYR A 336 16.34 -12.63 1.31
CA TYR A 336 17.73 -12.44 0.87
C TYR A 336 18.70 -12.96 1.93
N PRO A 337 19.89 -13.44 1.52
CA PRO A 337 20.84 -14.04 2.46
C PRO A 337 21.36 -13.01 3.48
N GLU A 338 21.79 -13.51 4.64
CA GLU A 338 22.41 -12.70 5.69
C GLU A 338 23.60 -11.91 5.12
N GLY A 339 23.63 -10.60 5.41
CA GLY A 339 24.67 -9.68 4.95
C GLY A 339 24.52 -9.18 3.52
N PHE A 340 23.46 -9.56 2.80
CA PHE A 340 23.17 -9.00 1.47
C PHE A 340 22.81 -7.51 1.56
N PHE A 341 21.85 -7.18 2.42
CA PHE A 341 21.61 -5.79 2.83
C PHE A 341 22.51 -5.43 4.00
N ARG A 342 22.73 -4.12 4.21
CA ARG A 342 23.53 -3.60 5.32
C ARG A 342 22.66 -3.07 6.46
N GLY A 343 23.29 -2.71 7.57
CA GLY A 343 22.63 -2.06 8.70
C GLY A 343 21.45 -2.85 9.25
N GLY A 344 20.31 -2.21 9.40
CA GLY A 344 19.10 -2.76 9.99
C GLY A 344 18.47 -3.95 9.25
N MET A 345 18.80 -4.13 7.95
CA MET A 345 18.29 -5.22 7.11
C MET A 345 19.26 -6.38 6.91
N ALA A 346 20.42 -6.37 7.57
CA ALA A 346 21.47 -7.34 7.34
C ALA A 346 21.05 -8.80 7.62
N LYS A 347 20.02 -9.02 8.41
CA LYS A 347 19.55 -10.36 8.79
C LYS A 347 18.22 -10.71 8.11
N PRO A 348 18.01 -12.00 7.76
CA PRO A 348 16.70 -12.52 7.38
C PRO A 348 15.62 -12.24 8.43
N TYR A 349 14.40 -12.00 7.96
CA TYR A 349 13.21 -11.73 8.76
C TYR A 349 13.27 -10.44 9.60
N VAL A 350 14.09 -9.50 9.17
CA VAL A 350 14.22 -8.18 9.81
C VAL A 350 13.86 -7.10 8.80
N TYR A 351 13.06 -6.13 9.24
CA TYR A 351 12.61 -4.99 8.46
C TYR A 351 11.98 -5.44 7.12
N GLN A 352 12.37 -4.88 5.98
CA GLN A 352 11.83 -5.24 4.66
C GLN A 352 12.38 -6.58 4.13
N ASN A 353 13.47 -7.14 4.68
CA ASN A 353 13.97 -8.44 4.31
C ASN A 353 13.23 -9.59 5.02
N GLY A 354 11.94 -9.70 4.79
CA GLY A 354 11.09 -10.76 5.35
C GLY A 354 10.49 -10.46 6.73
N GLY A 355 10.48 -9.21 7.19
CA GLY A 355 9.67 -8.79 8.34
C GLY A 355 8.18 -8.83 8.01
N ASP A 356 7.34 -8.80 9.02
CA ASP A 356 5.89 -8.80 8.88
C ASP A 356 5.34 -7.39 9.08
N TRP A 357 4.86 -6.79 7.99
CA TRP A 357 4.33 -5.44 7.93
C TRP A 357 2.81 -5.50 7.74
N THR A 358 2.07 -5.12 8.76
CA THR A 358 0.60 -5.11 8.68
C THR A 358 0.10 -4.23 7.53
N TRP A 359 0.85 -3.20 7.15
CA TRP A 359 0.54 -2.33 6.04
C TRP A 359 0.19 -3.11 4.76
N PHE A 360 1.12 -3.96 4.28
CA PHE A 360 0.87 -4.74 3.06
C PHE A 360 -0.05 -5.93 3.30
N GLY A 361 0.01 -6.52 4.51
CA GLY A 361 -0.99 -7.51 4.92
C GLY A 361 -2.40 -6.94 4.88
N GLY A 362 -2.62 -5.75 5.44
CA GLY A 362 -3.91 -5.05 5.38
C GLY A 362 -4.34 -4.75 3.94
N ARG A 363 -3.40 -4.32 3.08
CA ARG A 363 -3.69 -4.06 1.66
C ARG A 363 -4.11 -5.33 0.91
N MET A 364 -3.45 -6.46 1.19
CA MET A 364 -3.87 -7.74 0.63
C MET A 364 -5.28 -8.15 1.10
N ILE A 365 -5.59 -7.96 2.39
CA ILE A 365 -6.94 -8.21 2.93
C ILE A 365 -8.00 -7.36 2.19
N GLN A 366 -7.74 -6.07 1.98
CA GLN A 366 -8.65 -5.20 1.21
C GLN A 366 -8.87 -5.74 -0.21
N GLN A 367 -7.80 -6.21 -0.87
CA GLN A 367 -7.92 -6.76 -2.21
C GLN A 367 -8.66 -8.10 -2.25
N LEU A 368 -8.53 -8.93 -1.23
CA LEU A 368 -9.34 -10.14 -1.09
C LEU A 368 -10.83 -9.81 -0.97
N VAL A 369 -11.19 -8.85 -0.11
CA VAL A 369 -12.58 -8.38 0.03
C VAL A 369 -13.11 -7.81 -1.29
N ALA A 370 -12.36 -6.93 -1.94
CA ALA A 370 -12.74 -6.28 -3.19
C ALA A 370 -12.99 -7.28 -4.34
N ASN A 371 -12.29 -8.43 -4.32
CA ASN A 371 -12.41 -9.48 -5.32
C ASN A 371 -13.33 -10.64 -4.88
N GLY A 372 -14.05 -10.50 -3.75
CA GLY A 372 -15.06 -11.44 -3.26
C GLY A 372 -14.52 -12.69 -2.56
N PHE A 373 -13.30 -12.62 -1.99
CA PHE A 373 -12.68 -13.60 -1.11
C PHE A 373 -12.85 -13.19 0.36
N VAL A 374 -14.11 -12.97 0.77
CA VAL A 374 -14.44 -12.37 2.09
C VAL A 374 -14.13 -13.32 3.25
N GLU A 375 -14.35 -14.62 3.07
CA GLU A 375 -14.06 -15.64 4.09
C GLU A 375 -12.55 -15.73 4.34
N GLU A 376 -11.76 -15.82 3.26
CA GLU A 376 -10.30 -15.83 3.31
C GLU A 376 -9.77 -14.54 3.97
N ALA A 377 -10.29 -13.39 3.58
CA ALA A 377 -9.90 -12.10 4.17
C ALA A 377 -10.17 -12.05 5.68
N TYR A 378 -11.32 -12.56 6.12
CA TYR A 378 -11.71 -12.57 7.52
C TYR A 378 -10.83 -13.52 8.36
N ASP A 379 -10.44 -14.66 7.81
CA ASP A 379 -9.56 -15.61 8.49
C ASP A 379 -8.12 -15.08 8.54
N GLU A 380 -7.64 -14.50 7.45
CA GLU A 380 -6.25 -14.07 7.31
C GLU A 380 -5.93 -12.77 8.06
N ILE A 381 -6.92 -11.93 8.36
CA ILE A 381 -6.72 -10.72 9.16
C ILE A 381 -6.52 -11.04 10.66
N ARG A 382 -6.97 -12.22 11.14
CA ARG A 382 -6.97 -12.57 12.57
C ARG A 382 -5.62 -12.40 13.27
N PRO A 383 -4.51 -12.94 12.74
CA PRO A 383 -3.21 -12.78 13.39
C PRO A 383 -2.79 -11.31 13.56
N MET A 384 -3.20 -10.44 12.63
CA MET A 384 -2.91 -9.00 12.69
C MET A 384 -3.78 -8.30 13.75
N ILE A 385 -5.06 -8.64 13.84
CA ILE A 385 -5.98 -8.16 14.88
C ILE A 385 -5.50 -8.56 16.27
N ASP A 386 -5.21 -9.85 16.46
CA ASP A 386 -4.81 -10.41 17.76
C ASP A 386 -3.52 -9.75 18.28
N ARG A 387 -2.55 -9.47 17.41
CA ARG A 387 -1.31 -8.83 17.84
C ARG A 387 -1.49 -7.35 18.19
N VAL A 388 -2.38 -6.62 17.51
CA VAL A 388 -2.73 -5.24 17.87
C VAL A 388 -3.37 -5.20 19.26
N ILE A 389 -4.32 -6.08 19.53
CA ILE A 389 -4.97 -6.19 20.85
C ILE A 389 -3.95 -6.59 21.93
N LYS A 390 -3.14 -7.62 21.66
CA LYS A 390 -2.10 -8.11 22.59
C LYS A 390 -1.09 -7.03 22.96
N ASN A 391 -0.63 -6.26 21.97
CA ASN A 391 0.40 -5.24 22.16
C ASN A 391 -0.18 -3.85 22.51
N GLN A 392 -1.52 -3.72 22.58
CA GLN A 392 -2.23 -2.47 22.85
C GLN A 392 -1.80 -1.33 21.92
N GLY A 393 -1.53 -1.64 20.63
CA GLY A 393 -1.11 -0.64 19.67
C GLY A 393 -0.61 -1.22 18.35
N PHE A 394 -0.33 -0.30 17.45
CA PHE A 394 0.20 -0.57 16.12
C PHE A 394 1.70 -0.31 16.11
N PHE A 395 2.45 -1.24 15.54
CA PHE A 395 3.90 -1.13 15.37
C PHE A 395 4.24 -1.25 13.89
N GLU A 396 5.28 -0.54 13.47
CA GLU A 396 5.71 -0.44 12.08
C GLU A 396 5.89 -1.82 11.42
N TRP A 397 6.58 -2.73 12.10
CA TRP A 397 6.71 -4.12 11.66
C TRP A 397 6.86 -5.09 12.83
N TYR A 398 6.83 -6.38 12.52
CA TYR A 398 6.99 -7.45 13.51
C TYR A 398 8.05 -8.44 13.03
N GLY A 399 8.93 -8.84 13.94
CA GLY A 399 9.92 -9.89 13.72
C GLY A 399 9.38 -11.28 14.00
N MET A 400 10.27 -12.27 13.92
CA MET A 400 9.99 -13.67 14.27
C MET A 400 9.29 -13.78 15.63
N GLY A 401 8.26 -14.64 15.70
CA GLY A 401 7.45 -14.79 16.92
C GLY A 401 6.53 -13.62 17.24
N GLY A 402 6.32 -12.70 16.30
CA GLY A 402 5.42 -11.55 16.46
C GLY A 402 5.96 -10.47 17.40
N VAL A 403 7.29 -10.32 17.48
CA VAL A 403 7.94 -9.28 18.30
C VAL A 403 7.76 -7.93 17.63
N PRO A 404 7.09 -6.96 18.30
CA PRO A 404 6.89 -5.63 17.74
C PRO A 404 8.20 -4.86 17.61
N SER A 405 8.37 -4.14 16.50
CA SER A 405 9.60 -3.44 16.15
C SER A 405 9.28 -2.15 15.38
N GLY A 406 10.28 -1.28 15.23
CA GLY A 406 10.12 0.02 14.58
C GLY A 406 9.31 1.01 15.42
N SER A 407 8.66 1.97 14.75
CA SER A 407 7.85 3.00 15.40
C SER A 407 6.55 2.41 15.96
N GLY A 408 6.18 2.82 17.18
CA GLY A 408 4.84 2.59 17.74
C GLY A 408 3.83 3.61 17.19
N HIS A 409 2.53 3.39 17.43
CA HIS A 409 1.42 4.21 16.92
C HIS A 409 1.52 4.43 15.40
N PHE A 410 1.97 3.41 14.68
CA PHE A 410 2.24 3.49 13.26
C PHE A 410 0.93 3.52 12.47
N LYS A 411 0.69 4.62 11.74
CA LYS A 411 -0.61 4.92 11.11
C LYS A 411 -0.85 4.16 9.82
N GLY A 412 0.21 3.81 9.09
CA GLY A 412 0.11 3.00 7.88
C GLY A 412 -0.56 1.63 8.08
N LEU A 413 -0.73 1.18 9.33
CA LEU A 413 -1.43 -0.06 9.69
C LEU A 413 -2.95 0.07 9.80
N SER A 414 -3.50 1.26 9.69
CA SER A 414 -4.95 1.51 9.79
C SER A 414 -5.75 1.01 8.59
N LEU A 415 -5.11 0.38 7.60
CA LEU A 415 -5.74 -0.32 6.48
C LEU A 415 -6.66 -1.49 6.90
N ILE A 416 -6.77 -1.79 8.19
CA ILE A 416 -7.75 -2.75 8.73
C ILE A 416 -9.18 -2.18 8.68
N HIS A 417 -9.37 -0.99 8.15
CA HIS A 417 -10.70 -0.44 7.88
C HIS A 417 -11.34 -1.18 6.69
N ILE A 418 -12.07 -2.24 7.03
CA ILE A 418 -12.79 -3.11 6.08
C ILE A 418 -14.28 -2.76 6.09
#